data_402a932d0f455824251fc35b36b53ca3
#
_entry.id   402a932d0f455824251fc35b36b53ca3
#
_cell.length_a   1.000
_cell.length_b   1.000
_cell.length_c   1.000
_cell.angle_alpha   90.00
_cell.angle_beta   90.00
_cell.angle_gamma   90.00
#
_symmetry.space_group_name_H-M   'P 1'
#
loop_
_entity.id
_entity.type
_entity.pdbx_description
1 polymer ?
#
loop_
_entity_poly.entity_id
_entity_poly.type
_entity_poly.pdbx_seq_one_letter_code
_entity_poly.pdbx_strand_id
1 'polypeptide(L)'
;LLRIMAGIDTDIQGEARPQPGIKIGYLPQEPQLNPEKDVRGNVEEGLQDAIDALAELEKVYAAYAEPDADFDALAKEQARLEDIIQATDAHNLDTKLEIAADALRLPPWDADVETLSGGERRRVALCRLLLSGPDMLLLDEPTNHLDAESVAWLERFLHDFPGTVVAITHDRYFLDNAAGWILELDRGRGIPYEGNYSAWLETKEKRLEQEQRQEQSHQKAIKAELEWVRANPKGRQAKNKARLQRFEELQSQEFQSRNETNEIYIPAGPRLGDKVIDFVNVSKSFGDRVLIDDLSFSIPKGAIVGVIGGNGAGKSTLLRMITGKEQP
;
A
#
# COMPACT_ATOMS: atom_id res chain seq x y z
N LEU A 1 -5.96 8.76 -7.57
CA LEU A 1 -5.75 7.87 -8.72
C LEU A 1 -6.47 6.53 -8.53
N LEU A 2 -6.23 5.78 -7.44
CA LEU A 2 -6.90 4.47 -7.22
C LEU A 2 -8.43 4.59 -7.20
N ARG A 3 -8.99 5.63 -6.60
CA ARG A 3 -10.44 5.86 -6.59
C ARG A 3 -11.02 6.09 -7.99
N ILE A 4 -10.26 6.75 -8.87
CA ILE A 4 -10.63 6.93 -10.28
C ILE A 4 -10.61 5.57 -11.00
N MET A 5 -9.55 4.78 -10.79
CA MET A 5 -9.43 3.43 -11.38
C MET A 5 -10.51 2.48 -10.88
N ALA A 6 -10.94 2.64 -9.61
CA ALA A 6 -12.04 1.88 -9.02
C ALA A 6 -13.45 2.38 -9.47
N GLY A 7 -13.54 3.46 -10.26
CA GLY A 7 -14.80 4.05 -10.66
C GLY A 7 -15.57 4.78 -9.56
N ILE A 8 -14.94 5.04 -8.42
CA ILE A 8 -15.54 5.72 -7.25
C ILE A 8 -15.49 7.23 -7.42
N ASP A 9 -14.42 7.75 -8.03
CA ASP A 9 -14.22 9.16 -8.30
C ASP A 9 -14.36 9.40 -9.81
N THR A 10 -15.39 10.13 -10.20
CA THR A 10 -15.73 10.42 -11.60
C THR A 10 -15.51 11.88 -11.97
N ASP A 11 -15.09 12.73 -11.02
CA ASP A 11 -14.78 14.14 -11.28
C ASP A 11 -13.37 14.27 -11.86
N ILE A 12 -13.24 13.95 -13.15
CA ILE A 12 -11.97 13.92 -13.87
C ILE A 12 -12.10 14.65 -15.22
N GLN A 13 -10.99 15.18 -15.71
CA GLN A 13 -10.86 15.62 -17.10
C GLN A 13 -10.29 14.47 -17.93
N GLY A 14 -11.04 13.98 -18.92
CA GLY A 14 -10.68 12.84 -19.73
C GLY A 14 -11.55 11.61 -19.45
N GLU A 15 -11.09 10.45 -19.84
CA GLU A 15 -11.81 9.18 -19.68
C GLU A 15 -10.92 8.14 -18.98
N ALA A 16 -11.47 7.51 -17.94
CA ALA A 16 -10.91 6.35 -17.29
C ALA A 16 -11.98 5.25 -17.29
N ARG A 17 -11.81 4.26 -18.14
CA ARG A 17 -12.79 3.16 -18.29
C ARG A 17 -12.08 1.83 -18.09
N PRO A 18 -12.53 0.99 -17.15
CA PRO A 18 -12.07 -0.39 -17.08
C PRO A 18 -12.57 -1.16 -18.33
N GLN A 19 -11.87 -2.21 -18.69
CA GLN A 19 -12.34 -3.12 -19.71
C GLN A 19 -13.66 -3.76 -19.22
N PRO A 20 -14.68 -3.91 -20.10
CA PRO A 20 -15.95 -4.52 -19.72
C PRO A 20 -15.75 -5.93 -19.14
N GLY A 21 -16.44 -6.22 -18.05
CA GLY A 21 -16.42 -7.54 -17.40
C GLY A 21 -15.29 -7.79 -16.40
N ILE A 22 -14.38 -6.82 -16.20
CA ILE A 22 -13.32 -6.95 -15.20
C ILE A 22 -13.88 -6.72 -13.79
N LYS A 23 -13.60 -7.64 -12.87
CA LYS A 23 -13.87 -7.49 -11.43
C LYS A 23 -12.73 -6.73 -10.78
N ILE A 24 -12.99 -5.50 -10.31
CA ILE A 24 -12.01 -4.64 -9.65
C ILE A 24 -12.19 -4.75 -8.14
N GLY A 25 -11.13 -5.13 -7.45
CA GLY A 25 -11.06 -5.10 -5.99
C GLY A 25 -10.30 -3.88 -5.49
N TYR A 26 -10.87 -3.11 -4.57
CA TYR A 26 -10.25 -1.91 -4.01
C TYR A 26 -10.15 -1.97 -2.48
N LEU A 27 -8.94 -1.80 -1.97
CA LEU A 27 -8.66 -1.63 -0.55
C LEU A 27 -8.39 -0.14 -0.27
N PRO A 28 -9.32 0.61 0.33
CA PRO A 28 -9.06 1.98 0.75
C PRO A 28 -8.20 2.04 2.02
N GLN A 29 -7.68 3.22 2.32
CA GLN A 29 -6.88 3.46 3.54
C GLN A 29 -7.67 3.14 4.82
N GLU A 30 -8.97 3.47 4.85
CA GLU A 30 -9.90 3.15 5.93
C GLU A 30 -11.06 2.30 5.40
N PRO A 31 -10.90 0.97 5.40
CA PRO A 31 -11.95 0.08 4.89
C PRO A 31 -13.14 0.00 5.85
N GLN A 32 -14.32 -0.11 5.25
CA GLN A 32 -15.55 -0.34 5.99
C GLN A 32 -15.85 -1.84 6.06
N LEU A 33 -16.18 -2.31 7.24
CA LEU A 33 -16.69 -3.66 7.49
C LEU A 33 -18.18 -3.57 7.80
N ASN A 34 -18.89 -4.67 7.58
CA ASN A 34 -20.31 -4.76 7.92
C ASN A 34 -20.46 -4.93 9.44
N PRO A 35 -21.05 -3.95 10.17
CA PRO A 35 -21.17 -4.00 11.63
C PRO A 35 -22.16 -5.08 12.11
N GLU A 36 -23.04 -5.59 11.23
CA GLU A 36 -24.00 -6.65 11.57
C GLU A 36 -23.38 -8.06 11.55
N LYS A 37 -22.13 -8.19 11.12
CA LYS A 37 -21.39 -9.45 10.99
C LYS A 37 -20.14 -9.44 11.85
N ASP A 38 -19.77 -10.61 12.35
CA ASP A 38 -18.48 -10.86 12.97
C ASP A 38 -17.33 -10.87 11.96
N VAL A 39 -16.13 -11.17 12.40
CA VAL A 39 -14.93 -11.24 11.54
C VAL A 39 -15.14 -12.27 10.42
N ARG A 40 -15.64 -13.46 10.76
CA ARG A 40 -15.88 -14.55 9.80
C ARG A 40 -16.87 -14.12 8.72
N GLY A 41 -18.03 -13.62 9.11
CA GLY A 41 -19.06 -13.18 8.18
C GLY A 41 -18.62 -12.06 7.25
N ASN A 42 -17.73 -11.16 7.74
CA ASN A 42 -17.13 -10.13 6.89
C ASN A 42 -16.15 -10.68 5.86
N VAL A 43 -15.34 -11.68 6.22
CA VAL A 43 -14.40 -12.32 5.27
C VAL A 43 -15.16 -13.16 4.25
N GLU A 44 -16.19 -13.90 4.67
CA GLU A 44 -17.04 -14.72 3.81
C GLU A 44 -17.80 -13.90 2.75
N GLU A 45 -18.07 -12.60 2.99
CA GLU A 45 -18.62 -11.72 1.94
C GLU A 45 -17.75 -11.68 0.67
N GLY A 46 -16.43 -11.83 0.81
CA GLY A 46 -15.53 -11.94 -0.35
C GLY A 46 -15.70 -13.24 -1.15
N LEU A 47 -16.28 -14.26 -0.54
CA LEU A 47 -16.49 -15.60 -1.11
C LEU A 47 -17.96 -15.89 -1.38
N GLN A 48 -18.84 -14.87 -1.33
CA GLN A 48 -20.29 -15.04 -1.40
C GLN A 48 -20.72 -15.84 -2.64
N ASP A 49 -20.13 -15.54 -3.80
CA ASP A 49 -20.44 -16.24 -5.04
C ASP A 49 -20.19 -17.75 -4.95
N ALA A 50 -19.11 -18.14 -4.27
CA ALA A 50 -18.73 -19.53 -4.06
C ALA A 50 -19.63 -20.24 -3.02
N ILE A 51 -19.96 -19.54 -1.94
CA ILE A 51 -20.84 -20.01 -0.87
C ILE A 51 -22.26 -20.23 -1.43
N ASP A 52 -22.76 -19.25 -2.19
CA ASP A 52 -24.08 -19.33 -2.82
C ASP A 52 -24.15 -20.47 -3.83
N ALA A 53 -23.09 -20.66 -4.64
CA ALA A 53 -23.03 -21.76 -5.60
C ALA A 53 -23.07 -23.13 -4.91
N LEU A 54 -22.38 -23.31 -3.79
CA LEU A 54 -22.44 -24.54 -2.99
C LEU A 54 -23.84 -24.79 -2.43
N ALA A 55 -24.47 -23.76 -1.85
CA ALA A 55 -25.81 -23.86 -1.28
C ALA A 55 -26.89 -24.11 -2.36
N GLU A 56 -26.72 -23.51 -3.54
CA GLU A 56 -27.62 -23.79 -4.67
C GLU A 56 -27.41 -25.16 -5.24
N LEU A 57 -26.19 -25.68 -5.30
CA LEU A 57 -25.91 -27.04 -5.74
C LEU A 57 -26.58 -28.08 -4.84
N GLU A 58 -26.60 -27.89 -3.52
CA GLU A 58 -27.31 -28.75 -2.58
C GLU A 58 -28.82 -28.73 -2.85
N LYS A 59 -29.41 -27.56 -3.18
CA LYS A 59 -30.82 -27.48 -3.57
C LYS A 59 -31.11 -28.22 -4.88
N VAL A 60 -30.21 -28.12 -5.86
CA VAL A 60 -30.31 -28.86 -7.11
C VAL A 60 -30.29 -30.38 -6.84
N TYR A 61 -29.40 -30.87 -5.97
CA TYR A 61 -29.37 -32.27 -5.59
C TYR A 61 -30.67 -32.73 -4.87
N ALA A 62 -31.23 -31.89 -4.01
CA ALA A 62 -32.50 -32.18 -3.37
C ALA A 62 -33.64 -32.19 -4.39
N ALA A 63 -33.67 -31.32 -5.38
CA ALA A 63 -34.69 -31.25 -6.42
C ALA A 63 -34.70 -32.48 -7.35
N TYR A 64 -33.57 -33.16 -7.53
CA TYR A 64 -33.54 -34.43 -8.27
C TYR A 64 -34.40 -35.55 -7.64
N ALA A 65 -34.68 -35.46 -6.34
CA ALA A 65 -35.50 -36.43 -5.62
C ALA A 65 -37.02 -36.13 -5.73
N GLU A 66 -37.44 -35.04 -6.33
CA GLU A 66 -38.85 -34.66 -6.48
C GLU A 66 -39.50 -35.46 -7.63
N PRO A 67 -40.78 -35.88 -7.48
CA PRO A 67 -41.48 -36.70 -8.50
C PRO A 67 -41.65 -36.01 -9.88
N ASP A 68 -41.71 -34.69 -9.89
CA ASP A 68 -41.93 -33.87 -11.10
C ASP A 68 -40.64 -33.14 -11.55
N ALA A 69 -39.47 -33.67 -11.22
CA ALA A 69 -38.18 -33.05 -11.52
C ALA A 69 -37.92 -32.93 -13.03
N ASP A 70 -37.56 -31.73 -13.49
CA ASP A 70 -37.05 -31.51 -14.84
C ASP A 70 -35.54 -31.79 -14.87
N PHE A 71 -35.19 -33.06 -15.19
CA PHE A 71 -33.79 -33.49 -15.19
C PHE A 71 -32.89 -32.73 -16.15
N ASP A 72 -33.42 -32.25 -17.29
CA ASP A 72 -32.62 -31.50 -18.27
C ASP A 72 -32.31 -30.10 -17.78
N ALA A 73 -33.25 -29.43 -17.13
CA ALA A 73 -33.04 -28.13 -16.51
C ALA A 73 -32.08 -28.22 -15.31
N LEU A 74 -32.28 -29.20 -14.45
CA LEU A 74 -31.42 -29.45 -13.27
C LEU A 74 -29.99 -29.80 -13.68
N ALA A 75 -29.78 -30.61 -14.73
CA ALA A 75 -28.45 -30.97 -15.20
C ALA A 75 -27.67 -29.75 -15.75
N LYS A 76 -28.37 -28.81 -16.44
CA LYS A 76 -27.76 -27.58 -16.91
C LYS A 76 -27.36 -26.67 -15.75
N GLU A 77 -28.24 -26.56 -14.75
CA GLU A 77 -27.97 -25.74 -13.58
C GLU A 77 -26.85 -26.33 -12.72
N GLN A 78 -26.83 -27.64 -12.54
CA GLN A 78 -25.74 -28.35 -11.88
C GLN A 78 -24.40 -28.07 -12.58
N ALA A 79 -24.33 -28.21 -13.90
CA ALA A 79 -23.10 -27.96 -14.65
C ALA A 79 -22.61 -26.52 -14.48
N ARG A 80 -23.53 -25.53 -14.53
CA ARG A 80 -23.20 -24.13 -14.29
C ARG A 80 -22.63 -23.87 -12.89
N LEU A 81 -23.23 -24.48 -11.87
CA LEU A 81 -22.78 -24.33 -10.48
C LEU A 81 -21.45 -25.04 -10.23
N GLU A 82 -21.27 -26.23 -10.81
CA GLU A 82 -20.02 -26.98 -10.73
C GLU A 82 -18.85 -26.20 -11.39
N ASP A 83 -19.12 -25.55 -12.53
CA ASP A 83 -18.11 -24.65 -13.18
C ASP A 83 -17.70 -23.49 -12.25
N ILE A 84 -18.66 -22.86 -11.57
CA ILE A 84 -18.37 -21.80 -10.59
C ILE A 84 -17.57 -22.34 -9.41
N ILE A 85 -17.99 -23.48 -8.85
CA ILE A 85 -17.34 -24.14 -7.71
C ILE A 85 -15.90 -24.54 -8.06
N GLN A 86 -15.68 -25.05 -9.26
CA GLN A 86 -14.35 -25.41 -9.75
C GLN A 86 -13.49 -24.17 -9.97
N ALA A 87 -14.02 -23.12 -10.61
CA ALA A 87 -13.29 -21.87 -10.88
C ALA A 87 -12.87 -21.15 -9.59
N THR A 88 -13.72 -21.20 -8.54
CA THR A 88 -13.45 -20.58 -7.24
C THR A 88 -12.73 -21.50 -6.27
N ASP A 89 -12.55 -22.80 -6.62
CA ASP A 89 -12.07 -23.86 -5.73
C ASP A 89 -12.84 -23.87 -4.39
N ALA A 90 -14.17 -23.83 -4.53
CA ALA A 90 -15.09 -23.67 -3.40
C ALA A 90 -15.11 -24.85 -2.43
N HIS A 91 -14.65 -26.03 -2.83
CA HIS A 91 -14.53 -27.18 -1.93
C HIS A 91 -13.49 -27.02 -0.83
N ASN A 92 -12.53 -26.10 -1.02
CA ASN A 92 -11.43 -25.84 -0.08
C ASN A 92 -11.57 -24.48 0.66
N LEU A 93 -12.79 -23.92 0.71
CA LEU A 93 -13.04 -22.58 1.30
C LEU A 93 -12.55 -22.47 2.74
N ASP A 94 -12.91 -23.39 3.60
CA ASP A 94 -12.49 -23.35 5.01
C ASP A 94 -10.96 -23.37 5.14
N THR A 95 -10.29 -24.21 4.35
CA THR A 95 -8.82 -24.24 4.34
C THR A 95 -8.20 -22.93 3.86
N LYS A 96 -8.77 -22.30 2.81
CA LYS A 96 -8.33 -21.01 2.30
C LYS A 96 -8.54 -19.90 3.33
N LEU A 97 -9.69 -19.90 4.01
CA LEU A 97 -10.01 -18.97 5.09
C LEU A 97 -9.00 -19.09 6.23
N GLU A 98 -8.72 -20.31 6.70
CA GLU A 98 -7.77 -20.58 7.78
C GLU A 98 -6.35 -20.12 7.42
N ILE A 99 -5.86 -20.48 6.22
CA ILE A 99 -4.53 -20.08 5.75
C ILE A 99 -4.39 -18.56 5.67
N ALA A 100 -5.39 -17.89 5.09
CA ALA A 100 -5.34 -16.42 4.94
C ALA A 100 -5.49 -15.72 6.29
N ALA A 101 -6.33 -16.25 7.19
CA ALA A 101 -6.51 -15.72 8.53
C ALA A 101 -5.25 -15.83 9.38
N ASP A 102 -4.58 -16.99 9.35
CA ASP A 102 -3.34 -17.21 10.08
C ASP A 102 -2.21 -16.30 9.53
N ALA A 103 -2.06 -16.26 8.21
CA ALA A 103 -1.05 -15.44 7.54
C ALA A 103 -1.18 -13.93 7.81
N LEU A 104 -2.42 -13.42 7.84
CA LEU A 104 -2.72 -12.03 8.14
C LEU A 104 -2.94 -11.78 9.63
N ARG A 105 -2.88 -12.83 10.46
CA ARG A 105 -3.11 -12.77 11.91
C ARG A 105 -4.40 -12.05 12.24
N LEU A 106 -5.49 -12.55 11.68
CA LEU A 106 -6.82 -12.00 11.93
C LEU A 106 -7.22 -12.12 13.40
N PRO A 107 -8.12 -11.28 13.89
CA PRO A 107 -8.78 -11.47 15.17
C PRO A 107 -9.57 -12.79 15.20
N PRO A 108 -10.01 -13.28 16.39
CA PRO A 108 -10.91 -14.42 16.47
C PRO A 108 -12.12 -14.28 15.55
N TRP A 109 -12.55 -15.39 14.96
CA TRP A 109 -13.61 -15.41 13.96
C TRP A 109 -14.95 -14.83 14.46
N ASP A 110 -15.24 -15.02 15.75
CA ASP A 110 -16.44 -14.56 16.46
C ASP A 110 -16.31 -13.15 17.04
N ALA A 111 -15.20 -12.44 16.77
CA ALA A 111 -15.00 -11.12 17.29
C ALA A 111 -15.91 -10.10 16.59
N ASP A 112 -16.47 -9.19 17.40
CA ASP A 112 -17.27 -8.06 16.93
C ASP A 112 -16.38 -7.01 16.25
N VAL A 113 -16.69 -6.70 14.98
CA VAL A 113 -15.89 -5.78 14.16
C VAL A 113 -15.89 -4.35 14.66
N GLU A 114 -16.89 -3.93 15.47
CA GLU A 114 -16.94 -2.60 16.07
C GLU A 114 -15.86 -2.43 17.16
N THR A 115 -15.50 -3.51 17.83
CA THR A 115 -14.48 -3.51 18.90
C THR A 115 -13.04 -3.59 18.37
N LEU A 116 -12.86 -3.89 17.09
CA LEU A 116 -11.55 -4.04 16.48
C LEU A 116 -10.78 -2.72 16.37
N SER A 117 -9.47 -2.79 16.57
CA SER A 117 -8.58 -1.68 16.23
C SER A 117 -8.61 -1.39 14.71
N GLY A 118 -8.19 -0.18 14.31
CA GLY A 118 -8.11 0.17 12.89
C GLY A 118 -7.22 -0.76 12.08
N GLY A 119 -6.13 -1.27 12.67
CA GLY A 119 -5.24 -2.23 12.03
C GLY A 119 -5.89 -3.61 11.86
N GLU A 120 -6.66 -4.08 12.83
CA GLU A 120 -7.40 -5.35 12.72
C GLU A 120 -8.50 -5.28 11.67
N ARG A 121 -9.31 -4.20 11.68
CA ARG A 121 -10.31 -3.96 10.62
C ARG A 121 -9.69 -3.98 9.23
N ARG A 122 -8.51 -3.38 9.09
CA ARG A 122 -7.80 -3.35 7.81
C ARG A 122 -7.34 -4.73 7.36
N ARG A 123 -6.83 -5.57 8.27
CA ARG A 123 -6.43 -6.95 7.95
C ARG A 123 -7.62 -7.81 7.55
N VAL A 124 -8.76 -7.66 8.22
CA VAL A 124 -10.02 -8.34 7.86
C VAL A 124 -10.47 -7.93 6.45
N ALA A 125 -10.46 -6.62 6.15
CA ALA A 125 -10.84 -6.12 4.84
C ALA A 125 -9.88 -6.55 3.73
N LEU A 126 -8.57 -6.58 4.00
CA LEU A 126 -7.57 -7.11 3.09
C LEU A 126 -7.82 -8.60 2.81
N CYS A 127 -8.04 -9.41 3.84
CA CYS A 127 -8.35 -10.82 3.71
C CYS A 127 -9.59 -11.05 2.83
N ARG A 128 -10.70 -10.36 3.12
CA ARG A 128 -11.93 -10.37 2.32
C ARG A 128 -11.65 -10.06 0.85
N LEU A 129 -10.85 -9.01 0.60
CA LEU A 129 -10.52 -8.58 -0.75
C LEU A 129 -9.69 -9.61 -1.52
N LEU A 130 -8.63 -10.14 -0.91
CA LEU A 130 -7.75 -11.12 -1.54
C LEU A 130 -8.49 -12.42 -1.90
N LEU A 131 -9.39 -12.86 -1.02
CA LEU A 131 -10.19 -14.06 -1.22
C LEU A 131 -11.31 -13.87 -2.26
N SER A 132 -11.73 -12.64 -2.55
CA SER A 132 -12.79 -12.38 -3.54
C SER A 132 -12.38 -12.64 -5.00
N GLY A 133 -11.10 -12.94 -5.26
CA GLY A 133 -10.58 -13.30 -6.56
C GLY A 133 -10.85 -12.26 -7.67
N PRO A 134 -10.50 -10.98 -7.50
CA PRO A 134 -10.72 -9.98 -8.53
C PRO A 134 -9.71 -10.14 -9.67
N ASP A 135 -10.03 -9.60 -10.86
CA ASP A 135 -9.10 -9.55 -11.99
C ASP A 135 -8.05 -8.43 -11.82
N MET A 136 -8.42 -7.41 -11.04
CA MET A 136 -7.55 -6.27 -10.75
C MET A 136 -7.64 -5.89 -9.27
N LEU A 137 -6.48 -5.81 -8.61
CA LEU A 137 -6.33 -5.34 -7.24
C LEU A 137 -5.82 -3.91 -7.20
N LEU A 138 -6.55 -3.05 -6.50
CA LEU A 138 -6.15 -1.67 -6.19
C LEU A 138 -5.93 -1.56 -4.69
N LEU A 139 -4.67 -1.39 -4.27
CA LEU A 139 -4.27 -1.45 -2.87
C LEU A 139 -3.70 -0.10 -2.41
N ASP A 140 -4.32 0.51 -1.41
CA ASP A 140 -3.84 1.75 -0.79
C ASP A 140 -3.14 1.43 0.53
N GLU A 141 -1.80 1.58 0.55
CA GLU A 141 -0.93 1.28 1.70
C GLU A 141 -1.13 -0.14 2.30
N PRO A 142 -1.06 -1.22 1.50
CA PRO A 142 -1.43 -2.57 1.95
C PRO A 142 -0.55 -3.12 3.07
N THR A 143 0.68 -2.65 3.21
CA THR A 143 1.63 -3.10 4.24
C THR A 143 1.44 -2.43 5.60
N ASN A 144 0.64 -1.36 5.68
CA ASN A 144 0.39 -0.68 6.94
C ASN A 144 -0.32 -1.59 7.95
N HIS A 145 0.17 -1.61 9.18
CA HIS A 145 -0.31 -2.43 10.29
C HIS A 145 -0.08 -3.94 10.14
N LEU A 146 0.67 -4.37 9.12
CA LEU A 146 1.16 -5.74 8.99
C LEU A 146 2.50 -5.88 9.72
N ASP A 147 2.76 -7.07 10.24
CA ASP A 147 4.11 -7.44 10.68
C ASP A 147 4.93 -8.02 9.51
N ALA A 148 6.23 -8.22 9.73
CA ALA A 148 7.14 -8.65 8.67
C ALA A 148 6.74 -10.00 8.03
N GLU A 149 6.17 -10.92 8.80
CA GLU A 149 5.74 -12.23 8.30
C GLU A 149 4.50 -12.10 7.41
N SER A 150 3.52 -11.27 7.83
CA SER A 150 2.34 -10.97 7.02
C SER A 150 2.69 -10.21 5.74
N VAL A 151 3.66 -9.29 5.78
CA VAL A 151 4.17 -8.60 4.58
C VAL A 151 4.81 -9.60 3.62
N ALA A 152 5.70 -10.48 4.12
CA ALA A 152 6.35 -11.49 3.29
C ALA A 152 5.35 -12.50 2.68
N TRP A 153 4.25 -12.80 3.38
CA TRP A 153 3.18 -13.61 2.84
C TRP A 153 2.42 -12.84 1.73
N LEU A 154 2.10 -11.57 1.97
CA LEU A 154 1.42 -10.72 0.98
C LEU A 154 2.25 -10.57 -0.29
N GLU A 155 3.57 -10.35 -0.19
CA GLU A 155 4.48 -10.29 -1.34
C GLU A 155 4.39 -11.56 -2.19
N ARG A 156 4.44 -12.75 -1.56
CA ARG A 156 4.30 -14.03 -2.26
C ARG A 156 2.93 -14.20 -2.90
N PHE A 157 1.86 -13.85 -2.17
CA PHE A 157 0.50 -13.89 -2.70
C PHE A 157 0.35 -13.03 -3.96
N LEU A 158 0.88 -11.78 -3.93
CA LEU A 158 0.79 -10.86 -5.06
C LEU A 158 1.68 -11.28 -6.24
N HIS A 159 2.79 -11.94 -5.97
CA HIS A 159 3.65 -12.52 -7.02
C HIS A 159 2.93 -13.63 -7.80
N ASP A 160 2.17 -14.47 -7.09
CA ASP A 160 1.43 -15.59 -7.69
C ASP A 160 0.03 -15.18 -8.18
N PHE A 161 -0.37 -13.94 -7.93
CA PHE A 161 -1.68 -13.43 -8.33
C PHE A 161 -1.80 -13.32 -9.86
N PRO A 162 -2.79 -13.96 -10.49
CA PRO A 162 -2.89 -14.03 -11.95
C PRO A 162 -3.36 -12.73 -12.60
N GLY A 163 -3.91 -11.79 -11.81
CA GLY A 163 -4.46 -10.53 -12.28
C GLY A 163 -3.48 -9.37 -12.25
N THR A 164 -4.01 -8.18 -12.44
CA THR A 164 -3.23 -6.93 -12.37
C THR A 164 -3.27 -6.35 -10.96
N VAL A 165 -2.14 -5.93 -10.43
CA VAL A 165 -2.03 -5.26 -9.13
C VAL A 165 -1.52 -3.85 -9.30
N VAL A 166 -2.23 -2.87 -8.70
CA VAL A 166 -1.77 -1.49 -8.55
C VAL A 166 -1.75 -1.16 -7.06
N ALA A 167 -0.57 -0.91 -6.52
CA ALA A 167 -0.40 -0.60 -5.11
C ALA A 167 0.21 0.80 -4.93
N ILE A 168 -0.32 1.57 -3.98
CA ILE A 168 0.32 2.79 -3.47
C ILE A 168 0.89 2.43 -2.11
N THR A 169 2.19 2.64 -1.92
CA THR A 169 2.82 2.39 -0.63
C THR A 169 4.11 3.21 -0.46
N HIS A 170 4.48 3.44 0.78
CA HIS A 170 5.77 4.04 1.18
C HIS A 170 6.80 2.98 1.57
N ASP A 171 6.44 1.71 1.56
CA ASP A 171 7.32 0.59 1.86
C ASP A 171 8.22 0.26 0.66
N ARG A 172 9.49 0.67 0.76
CA ARG A 172 10.49 0.50 -0.31
C ARG A 172 10.84 -0.96 -0.54
N TYR A 173 10.88 -1.77 0.53
CA TYR A 173 11.20 -3.18 0.43
C TYR A 173 10.08 -3.95 -0.27
N PHE A 174 8.84 -3.65 0.10
CA PHE A 174 7.68 -4.21 -0.59
C PHE A 174 7.67 -3.85 -2.08
N LEU A 175 7.94 -2.58 -2.44
CA LEU A 175 8.01 -2.17 -3.84
C LEU A 175 9.17 -2.84 -4.59
N ASP A 176 10.29 -3.07 -3.93
CA ASP A 176 11.46 -3.71 -4.55
C ASP A 176 11.22 -5.19 -4.84
N ASN A 177 10.44 -5.88 -3.97
CA ASN A 177 10.14 -7.30 -4.09
C ASN A 177 8.91 -7.59 -4.97
N ALA A 178 7.86 -6.76 -4.89
CA ALA A 178 6.58 -7.04 -5.53
C ALA A 178 6.36 -6.30 -6.86
N ALA A 179 6.99 -5.12 -7.06
CA ALA A 179 6.69 -4.29 -8.22
C ALA A 179 7.62 -4.58 -9.42
N GLY A 180 7.04 -4.88 -10.57
CA GLY A 180 7.73 -4.94 -11.85
C GLY A 180 7.71 -3.62 -12.64
N TRP A 181 6.84 -2.68 -12.22
CA TRP A 181 6.68 -1.35 -12.80
C TRP A 181 6.46 -0.32 -11.71
N ILE A 182 7.05 0.86 -11.87
CA ILE A 182 6.85 2.02 -10.99
C ILE A 182 6.23 3.15 -11.80
N LEU A 183 5.11 3.70 -11.31
CA LEU A 183 4.52 4.92 -11.84
C LEU A 183 4.85 6.10 -10.91
N GLU A 184 5.78 6.94 -11.33
CA GLU A 184 6.10 8.17 -10.61
C GLU A 184 5.11 9.27 -10.97
N LEU A 185 4.48 9.86 -9.97
CA LEU A 185 3.66 11.06 -10.12
C LEU A 185 4.49 12.29 -9.73
N ASP A 186 4.92 13.07 -10.71
CA ASP A 186 5.71 14.26 -10.49
C ASP A 186 5.12 15.45 -11.27
N ARG A 187 4.85 16.55 -10.58
CA ARG A 187 4.36 17.83 -11.15
C ARG A 187 3.16 17.65 -12.10
N GLY A 188 2.19 16.83 -11.71
CA GLY A 188 0.98 16.55 -12.49
C GLY A 188 1.21 15.60 -13.68
N ARG A 189 2.38 15.00 -13.82
CA ARG A 189 2.69 14.02 -14.87
C ARG A 189 2.86 12.63 -14.26
N GLY A 190 2.38 11.61 -14.97
CA GLY A 190 2.66 10.22 -14.67
C GLY A 190 3.82 9.73 -15.54
N ILE A 191 4.89 9.26 -14.92
CA ILE A 191 6.08 8.77 -15.62
C ILE A 191 6.24 7.29 -15.28
N PRO A 192 5.97 6.37 -16.23
CA PRO A 192 6.14 4.94 -16.00
C PRO A 192 7.62 4.53 -16.12
N TYR A 193 8.04 3.62 -15.24
CA TYR A 193 9.35 2.97 -15.27
C TYR A 193 9.16 1.46 -15.22
N GLU A 194 9.83 0.75 -16.10
CA GLU A 194 9.94 -0.69 -16.05
C GLU A 194 11.06 -1.09 -15.10
N GLY A 195 10.75 -1.90 -14.11
CA GLY A 195 11.68 -2.34 -13.09
C GLY A 195 11.14 -2.12 -11.67
N ASN A 196 11.93 -2.55 -10.69
CA ASN A 196 11.64 -2.41 -9.28
C ASN A 196 12.01 -1.01 -8.73
N TYR A 197 11.80 -0.80 -7.42
CA TYR A 197 12.07 0.47 -6.76
C TYR A 197 13.55 0.90 -6.84
N SER A 198 14.48 -0.03 -6.67
CA SER A 198 15.92 0.26 -6.73
C SER A 198 16.34 0.73 -8.13
N ALA A 199 15.88 0.09 -9.19
CA ALA A 199 16.14 0.49 -10.57
C ALA A 199 15.53 1.87 -10.91
N TRP A 200 14.31 2.14 -10.41
CA TRP A 200 13.70 3.45 -10.52
C TRP A 200 14.52 4.53 -9.83
N LEU A 201 15.01 4.26 -8.61
CA LEU A 201 15.78 5.23 -7.82
C LEU A 201 17.07 5.65 -8.54
N GLU A 202 17.83 4.69 -9.08
CA GLU A 202 19.04 4.97 -9.88
C GLU A 202 18.73 5.83 -11.11
N THR A 203 17.63 5.52 -11.80
CA THR A 203 17.22 6.28 -13.00
C THR A 203 16.80 7.68 -12.63
N LYS A 204 16.09 7.84 -11.52
CA LYS A 204 15.68 9.14 -10.98
C LYS A 204 16.88 10.00 -10.59
N GLU A 205 17.86 9.44 -9.91
CA GLU A 205 19.08 10.15 -9.54
C GLU A 205 19.81 10.70 -10.77
N LYS A 206 20.01 9.87 -11.80
CA LYS A 206 20.63 10.30 -13.06
C LYS A 206 19.83 11.43 -13.75
N ARG A 207 18.49 11.31 -13.77
CA ARG A 207 17.62 12.37 -14.32
C ARG A 207 17.77 13.68 -13.56
N LEU A 208 17.78 13.63 -12.23
CA LEU A 208 17.92 14.79 -11.36
C LEU A 208 19.28 15.49 -11.55
N GLU A 209 20.36 14.73 -11.68
CA GLU A 209 21.67 15.30 -12.01
C GLU A 209 21.67 16.02 -13.35
N GLN A 210 21.01 15.44 -14.37
CA GLN A 210 20.91 16.07 -15.69
C GLN A 210 20.08 17.37 -15.63
N GLU A 211 18.92 17.34 -14.96
CA GLU A 211 18.07 18.52 -14.76
C GLU A 211 18.85 19.62 -14.03
N GLN A 212 19.58 19.30 -12.97
CA GLN A 212 20.38 20.24 -12.22
C GLN A 212 21.51 20.86 -13.07
N ARG A 213 22.20 20.05 -13.89
CA ARG A 213 23.22 20.56 -14.83
C ARG A 213 22.61 21.49 -15.89
N GLN A 214 21.43 21.15 -16.42
CA GLN A 214 20.71 21.98 -17.38
C GLN A 214 20.28 23.31 -16.74
N GLU A 215 19.74 23.28 -15.53
CA GLU A 215 19.34 24.48 -14.79
C GLU A 215 20.53 25.39 -14.50
N GLN A 216 21.65 24.85 -14.03
CA GLN A 216 22.89 25.63 -13.82
C GLN A 216 23.40 26.25 -15.12
N SER A 217 23.34 25.51 -16.23
CA SER A 217 23.74 26.03 -17.56
C SER A 217 22.80 27.15 -18.02
N HIS A 218 21.51 27.00 -17.80
CA HIS A 218 20.51 27.97 -18.12
C HIS A 218 20.66 29.25 -17.28
N GLN A 219 20.87 29.13 -15.97
CA GLN A 219 21.15 30.27 -15.08
C GLN A 219 22.41 31.01 -15.49
N LYS A 220 23.49 30.30 -15.87
CA LYS A 220 24.70 30.90 -16.40
C LYS A 220 24.45 31.68 -17.71
N ALA A 221 23.64 31.12 -18.62
CA ALA A 221 23.29 31.77 -19.88
C ALA A 221 22.45 33.02 -19.64
N ILE A 222 21.44 32.97 -18.76
CA ILE A 222 20.64 34.15 -18.39
C ILE A 222 21.55 35.25 -17.79
N LYS A 223 22.44 34.87 -16.86
CA LYS A 223 23.35 35.83 -16.22
C LYS A 223 24.28 36.51 -17.24
N ALA A 224 24.85 35.74 -18.17
CA ALA A 224 25.69 36.26 -19.22
C ALA A 224 24.94 37.21 -20.19
N GLU A 225 23.70 36.87 -20.58
CA GLU A 225 22.89 37.77 -21.41
C GLU A 225 22.43 39.02 -20.64
N LEU A 226 22.15 38.90 -19.35
CA LEU A 226 21.77 40.03 -18.49
C LEU A 226 22.95 41.02 -18.30
N GLU A 227 24.17 40.52 -18.09
CA GLU A 227 25.40 41.35 -18.04
C GLU A 227 25.63 42.03 -19.35
N TRP A 228 25.45 41.37 -20.49
CA TRP A 228 25.57 41.97 -21.79
C TRP A 228 24.52 43.07 -22.05
N VAL A 229 23.25 42.87 -21.68
CA VAL A 229 22.16 43.86 -21.77
C VAL A 229 22.47 45.09 -20.94
N ARG A 230 23.08 44.91 -19.75
CA ARG A 230 23.48 46.04 -18.87
C ARG A 230 24.70 46.82 -19.40
N ALA A 231 25.64 46.10 -20.03
CA ALA A 231 26.89 46.75 -20.51
C ALA A 231 26.71 47.56 -21.79
N ASN A 232 25.65 47.34 -22.60
CA ASN A 232 25.46 47.98 -23.91
C ASN A 232 24.10 48.73 -24.05
N PRO A 233 23.90 49.84 -23.36
CA PRO A 233 22.63 50.61 -23.43
C PRO A 233 22.38 51.31 -24.76
N LYS A 234 23.39 51.52 -25.64
CA LYS A 234 23.30 52.30 -26.88
C LYS A 234 23.27 51.50 -28.19
N GLY A 235 23.39 50.18 -28.17
CA GLY A 235 23.51 49.36 -29.38
C GLY A 235 22.18 48.76 -29.89
N ARG A 236 21.20 49.61 -30.21
CA ARG A 236 19.88 49.15 -30.70
C ARG A 236 19.84 48.97 -32.22
N GLN A 237 20.64 48.11 -32.81
CA GLN A 237 20.50 47.70 -34.21
C GLN A 237 20.15 46.22 -34.33
N ALA A 238 19.74 45.77 -35.52
CA ALA A 238 19.09 44.47 -35.80
C ALA A 238 19.70 43.22 -35.09
N LYS A 239 20.99 43.18 -34.86
CA LYS A 239 21.65 42.09 -34.10
C LYS A 239 21.26 42.03 -32.61
N ASN A 240 20.82 43.16 -32.06
CA ASN A 240 20.42 43.27 -30.67
C ASN A 240 18.97 42.78 -30.44
N LYS A 241 18.11 42.87 -31.47
CA LYS A 241 16.72 42.40 -31.37
C LYS A 241 16.67 40.88 -31.21
N ALA A 242 17.48 40.15 -31.95
CA ALA A 242 17.55 38.68 -31.85
C ALA A 242 18.10 38.24 -30.47
N ARG A 243 19.01 38.98 -29.88
CA ARG A 243 19.59 38.66 -28.56
C ARG A 243 18.64 39.01 -27.40
N LEU A 244 17.92 40.13 -27.52
CA LEU A 244 16.82 40.47 -26.58
C LEU A 244 15.69 39.41 -26.63
N GLN A 245 15.31 39.00 -27.82
CA GLN A 245 14.30 37.96 -28.01
C GLN A 245 14.78 36.65 -27.38
N ARG A 246 16.05 36.27 -27.55
CA ARG A 246 16.63 35.08 -26.91
C ARG A 246 16.69 35.21 -25.37
N PHE A 247 16.92 36.39 -24.83
CA PHE A 247 16.86 36.64 -23.39
C PHE A 247 15.43 36.47 -22.87
N GLU A 248 14.44 37.03 -23.57
CA GLU A 248 13.02 36.91 -23.25
C GLU A 248 12.56 35.42 -23.33
N GLU A 249 13.02 34.68 -24.35
CA GLU A 249 12.79 33.26 -24.47
C GLU A 249 13.39 32.44 -23.31
N LEU A 250 14.65 32.74 -22.93
CA LEU A 250 15.31 32.14 -21.79
C LEU A 250 14.63 32.48 -20.45
N GLN A 251 14.14 33.73 -20.32
CA GLN A 251 13.42 34.13 -19.13
C GLN A 251 12.02 33.56 -19.03
N SER A 252 11.37 33.29 -20.17
CA SER A 252 10.02 32.68 -20.23
C SER A 252 10.05 31.17 -19.96
N GLN A 253 11.20 30.51 -20.05
CA GLN A 253 11.36 29.12 -19.64
C GLN A 253 11.36 29.07 -18.10
N GLU A 254 10.18 28.92 -17.52
CA GLU A 254 10.02 28.64 -16.10
C GLU A 254 10.60 27.24 -15.79
N PHE A 255 11.82 27.23 -15.25
CA PHE A 255 12.26 26.05 -14.50
C PHE A 255 11.51 26.06 -13.16
N GLN A 256 10.59 25.12 -13.00
CA GLN A 256 9.99 24.90 -11.68
C GLN A 256 11.12 24.47 -10.73
N SER A 257 11.62 25.42 -9.94
CA SER A 257 12.62 25.11 -8.93
C SER A 257 12.08 24.07 -7.98
N ARG A 258 12.85 23.03 -7.74
CA ARG A 258 12.54 22.02 -6.73
C ARG A 258 12.64 22.71 -5.38
N ASN A 259 11.64 22.58 -4.55
CA ASN A 259 11.79 22.86 -3.13
C ASN A 259 12.90 21.91 -2.63
N GLU A 260 14.06 22.45 -2.35
CA GLU A 260 15.15 21.71 -1.73
C GLU A 260 14.59 21.04 -0.48
N THR A 261 14.90 19.75 -0.32
CA THR A 261 14.61 19.05 0.92
C THR A 261 15.27 19.84 2.06
N ASN A 262 14.45 20.53 2.84
CA ASN A 262 14.94 21.17 4.04
C ASN A 262 15.50 20.06 4.94
N GLU A 263 16.81 20.03 5.10
CA GLU A 263 17.43 19.18 6.10
C GLU A 263 16.86 19.56 7.46
N ILE A 264 16.18 18.59 8.10
CA ILE A 264 15.68 18.78 9.46
C ILE A 264 16.89 18.72 10.39
N TYR A 265 17.37 19.87 10.82
CA TYR A 265 18.39 19.94 11.85
C TYR A 265 17.76 19.75 13.22
N ILE A 266 18.03 18.61 13.84
CA ILE A 266 17.66 18.32 15.24
C ILE A 266 18.89 18.63 16.09
N PRO A 267 18.88 19.71 16.91
CA PRO A 267 20.02 20.01 17.75
C PRO A 267 20.27 18.91 18.77
N ALA A 268 21.54 18.60 19.02
CA ALA A 268 21.91 17.62 20.04
C ALA A 268 21.39 18.08 21.41
N GLY A 269 20.66 17.19 22.08
CA GLY A 269 20.19 17.39 23.45
C GLY A 269 21.34 17.42 24.47
N PRO A 270 21.02 17.57 25.77
CA PRO A 270 22.02 17.52 26.83
C PRO A 270 22.78 16.18 26.81
N ARG A 271 24.02 16.19 27.28
CA ARG A 271 24.90 15.02 27.28
C ARG A 271 24.29 13.90 28.16
N LEU A 272 23.96 12.78 27.54
CA LEU A 272 23.46 11.59 28.22
C LEU A 272 24.63 10.80 28.85
N GLY A 273 24.38 10.09 29.94
CA GLY A 273 25.32 9.13 30.54
C GLY A 273 25.62 7.94 29.60
N ASP A 274 26.51 7.06 30.02
CA ASP A 274 26.91 5.90 29.21
C ASP A 274 25.76 4.89 28.99
N LYS A 275 24.87 4.75 29.97
CA LYS A 275 23.61 3.99 29.91
C LYS A 275 22.46 4.96 29.89
N VAL A 276 21.58 4.84 28.91
CA VAL A 276 20.43 5.72 28.74
C VAL A 276 19.19 5.10 29.35
N ILE A 277 19.01 3.80 29.15
CA ILE A 277 17.90 3.01 29.70
C ILE A 277 18.47 1.68 30.18
N ASP A 278 18.06 1.27 31.37
CA ASP A 278 18.42 -0.03 31.95
C ASP A 278 17.14 -0.78 32.34
N PHE A 279 16.95 -1.95 31.78
CA PHE A 279 15.89 -2.87 32.16
C PHE A 279 16.44 -3.92 33.06
N VAL A 280 15.83 -4.11 34.22
CA VAL A 280 16.25 -5.09 35.21
C VAL A 280 15.04 -5.92 35.63
N ASN A 281 15.01 -7.18 35.23
CA ASN A 281 13.93 -8.13 35.55
C ASN A 281 12.52 -7.60 35.32
N VAL A 282 12.32 -6.91 34.18
CA VAL A 282 11.05 -6.27 33.84
C VAL A 282 10.09 -7.32 33.31
N SER A 283 8.93 -7.45 33.93
CA SER A 283 7.84 -8.31 33.49
C SER A 283 6.55 -7.51 33.35
N LYS A 284 5.74 -7.84 32.33
CA LYS A 284 4.45 -7.21 32.07
C LYS A 284 3.44 -8.20 31.54
N SER A 285 2.26 -8.20 32.14
CA SER A 285 1.10 -8.99 31.70
C SER A 285 -0.17 -8.15 31.68
N PHE A 286 -1.13 -8.54 30.86
CA PHE A 286 -2.49 -8.01 30.86
C PHE A 286 -3.45 -9.19 31.05
N GLY A 287 -4.09 -9.25 32.23
CA GLY A 287 -4.85 -10.42 32.64
C GLY A 287 -3.97 -11.67 32.64
N ASP A 288 -4.41 -12.71 31.98
CA ASP A 288 -3.67 -14.00 31.88
C ASP A 288 -2.58 -14.01 30.80
N ARG A 289 -2.49 -12.94 30.01
CA ARG A 289 -1.52 -12.86 28.90
C ARG A 289 -0.23 -12.19 29.34
N VAL A 290 0.85 -12.96 29.41
CA VAL A 290 2.20 -12.45 29.64
C VAL A 290 2.75 -11.91 28.32
N LEU A 291 3.16 -10.64 28.30
CA LEU A 291 3.78 -10.00 27.11
C LEU A 291 5.29 -9.92 27.20
N ILE A 292 5.80 -9.67 28.41
CA ILE A 292 7.22 -9.54 28.70
C ILE A 292 7.47 -10.30 29.98
N ASP A 293 8.48 -11.16 29.98
CA ASP A 293 8.87 -11.96 31.13
C ASP A 293 10.37 -11.83 31.36
N ASP A 294 10.74 -11.35 32.55
CA ASP A 294 12.13 -11.22 33.05
C ASP A 294 13.09 -10.53 32.05
N LEU A 295 12.65 -9.44 31.42
CA LEU A 295 13.46 -8.71 30.48
C LEU A 295 14.56 -7.92 31.18
N SER A 296 15.81 -8.22 30.85
CA SER A 296 16.97 -7.49 31.37
C SER A 296 17.92 -7.16 30.24
N PHE A 297 18.07 -5.88 29.92
CA PHE A 297 19.09 -5.37 28.99
C PHE A 297 19.27 -3.86 29.15
N SER A 298 20.41 -3.35 28.66
CA SER A 298 20.73 -1.92 28.73
C SER A 298 20.83 -1.31 27.33
N ILE A 299 20.33 -0.08 27.19
CA ILE A 299 20.50 0.72 25.97
C ILE A 299 21.60 1.74 26.21
N PRO A 300 22.76 1.62 25.53
CA PRO A 300 23.85 2.56 25.66
C PRO A 300 23.57 3.87 24.90
N LYS A 301 24.34 4.89 25.23
CA LYS A 301 24.30 6.19 24.55
C LYS A 301 24.58 6.05 23.05
N GLY A 302 23.74 6.69 22.23
CA GLY A 302 23.90 6.72 20.77
C GLY A 302 23.51 5.43 20.07
N ALA A 303 22.98 4.42 20.80
CA ALA A 303 22.47 3.21 20.19
C ALA A 303 21.17 3.46 19.42
N ILE A 304 21.04 2.80 18.28
CA ILE A 304 19.78 2.64 17.56
C ILE A 304 19.33 1.20 17.79
N VAL A 305 18.20 1.03 18.46
CA VAL A 305 17.66 -0.29 18.81
C VAL A 305 16.42 -0.57 18.00
N GLY A 306 16.47 -1.60 17.14
CA GLY A 306 15.30 -2.12 16.43
C GLY A 306 14.52 -3.09 17.32
N VAL A 307 13.21 -2.85 17.49
CA VAL A 307 12.30 -3.76 18.20
C VAL A 307 11.43 -4.47 17.18
N ILE A 308 11.63 -5.78 17.02
CA ILE A 308 10.91 -6.63 16.09
C ILE A 308 10.02 -7.64 16.85
N GLY A 309 9.01 -8.14 16.17
CA GLY A 309 8.08 -9.14 16.71
C GLY A 309 6.71 -9.02 16.07
N GLY A 310 5.90 -10.06 16.19
CA GLY A 310 4.54 -10.12 15.66
C GLY A 310 3.59 -9.04 16.22
N ASN A 311 2.44 -8.87 15.59
CA ASN A 311 1.41 -7.98 16.12
C ASN A 311 0.90 -8.51 17.48
N GLY A 312 0.73 -7.59 18.44
CA GLY A 312 0.35 -7.98 19.82
C GLY A 312 1.48 -8.53 20.69
N ALA A 313 2.74 -8.60 20.21
CA ALA A 313 3.90 -9.10 20.98
C ALA A 313 4.39 -8.15 22.10
N GLY A 314 3.77 -6.98 22.30
CA GLY A 314 4.15 -6.05 23.37
C GLY A 314 5.10 -4.93 22.96
N LYS A 315 5.41 -4.74 21.66
CA LYS A 315 6.31 -3.66 21.18
C LYS A 315 5.89 -2.26 21.65
N SER A 316 4.64 -1.91 21.48
CA SER A 316 4.10 -0.62 21.92
C SER A 316 4.04 -0.50 23.45
N THR A 317 3.82 -1.60 24.14
CA THR A 317 3.84 -1.67 25.61
C THR A 317 5.25 -1.38 26.12
N LEU A 318 6.27 -1.97 25.52
CA LEU A 318 7.67 -1.68 25.86
C LEU A 318 7.99 -0.19 25.70
N LEU A 319 7.60 0.43 24.59
CA LEU A 319 7.79 1.87 24.37
C LEU A 319 7.02 2.72 25.38
N ARG A 320 5.80 2.31 25.77
CA ARG A 320 5.03 3.00 26.81
C ARG A 320 5.69 2.90 28.18
N MET A 321 6.28 1.77 28.52
CA MET A 321 7.05 1.62 29.75
C MET A 321 8.29 2.52 29.76
N ILE A 322 9.05 2.57 28.65
CA ILE A 322 10.20 3.47 28.49
C ILE A 322 9.77 4.95 28.70
N THR A 323 8.63 5.34 28.18
CA THR A 323 8.10 6.71 28.30
C THR A 323 7.36 6.99 29.61
N GLY A 324 7.29 6.02 30.52
CA GLY A 324 6.60 6.14 31.82
C GLY A 324 5.06 6.22 31.71
N LYS A 325 4.49 5.91 30.55
CA LYS A 325 3.03 5.88 30.34
C LYS A 325 2.39 4.58 30.80
N GLU A 326 3.19 3.56 31.02
CA GLU A 326 2.79 2.25 31.49
C GLU A 326 3.76 1.80 32.57
N GLN A 327 3.28 1.12 33.60
CA GLN A 327 4.11 0.54 34.65
C GLN A 327 4.44 -0.92 34.30
N PRO A 328 5.61 -1.44 34.68
CA PRO A 328 5.94 -2.86 34.58
C PRO A 328 4.92 -3.74 35.26
#